data_05cfe328c13397538866e1b45a7542a9
#
_entry.id   05cfe328c13397538866e1b45a7542a9
#
_cell.length_a   1.000
_cell.length_b   1.000
_cell.length_c   1.000
_cell.angle_alpha   90.00
_cell.angle_beta   90.00
_cell.angle_gamma   90.00
#
_symmetry.space_group_name_H-M   'P 1'
#
loop_
_entity.id
_entity.type
_entity.pdbx_description
1 polymer ?
#
loop_
_entity_poly.entity_id
_entity_poly.type
_entity_poly.pdbx_seq_one_letter_code
_entity_poly.pdbx_strand_id
1 'polypeptide(L)'
;CIRDSCYVGALKRDDRTFIVALLACGWPNNKTYKWADTKKLMQYGISRFRKISLDEIELDAGEYAPVQVVDGQGTKIGEEVTTELEVAPVKENVELLIEKDQEVHIEYQLSRKLYASVTEGDFIGEITYLLGDEVLAKRVVTVKNTVKRIDFCWCVKKTAELFPM
;
A
#
# COMPACT_ATOMS: atom_id res chain seq x y z
N CYS A 1 32.78 -38.49 -19.52
CA CYS A 1 31.78 -37.75 -18.75
C CYS A 1 32.31 -36.38 -18.42
N ILE A 2 31.83 -35.36 -19.09
CA ILE A 2 32.04 -33.97 -18.67
C ILE A 2 31.20 -33.82 -17.40
N ARG A 3 31.84 -33.79 -16.23
CA ARG A 3 31.16 -33.39 -15.00
C ARG A 3 30.95 -31.91 -15.09
N ASP A 4 29.75 -31.53 -15.50
CA ASP A 4 29.31 -30.12 -15.44
C ASP A 4 29.42 -29.67 -13.99
N SER A 5 30.34 -28.76 -13.73
CA SER A 5 30.44 -28.18 -12.39
C SER A 5 29.33 -27.12 -12.24
N CYS A 6 28.34 -27.42 -11.43
CA CYS A 6 27.33 -26.46 -11.00
C CYS A 6 27.78 -25.79 -9.70
N TYR A 7 27.38 -24.53 -9.52
CA TYR A 7 27.64 -23.78 -8.31
C TYR A 7 26.42 -23.01 -7.89
N VAL A 8 26.08 -23.05 -6.62
CA VAL A 8 25.03 -22.23 -6.03
C VAL A 8 25.68 -21.42 -4.92
N GLY A 9 25.44 -20.13 -4.93
CA GLY A 9 25.90 -19.21 -3.92
C GLY A 9 24.78 -18.30 -3.44
N ALA A 10 24.77 -17.96 -2.16
CA ALA A 10 23.86 -17.01 -1.58
C ALA A 10 24.64 -15.86 -0.94
N LEU A 11 24.12 -14.63 -1.07
CA LEU A 11 24.64 -13.42 -0.45
C LEU A 11 23.51 -12.70 0.24
N LYS A 12 23.66 -12.44 1.53
CA LYS A 12 22.79 -11.52 2.28
C LYS A 12 23.53 -10.20 2.51
N ARG A 13 22.93 -9.10 2.04
CA ARG A 13 23.48 -7.76 2.21
C ARG A 13 22.35 -6.73 2.26
N ASP A 14 22.41 -5.79 3.19
CA ASP A 14 21.44 -4.69 3.36
C ASP A 14 20.00 -5.24 3.42
N ASP A 15 19.81 -6.29 4.21
CA ASP A 15 18.56 -7.03 4.38
C ASP A 15 17.93 -7.60 3.09
N ARG A 16 18.76 -7.76 2.05
CA ARG A 16 18.42 -8.38 0.77
C ARG A 16 19.19 -9.69 0.61
N THR A 17 18.51 -10.73 0.13
CA THR A 17 19.14 -12.02 -0.14
C THR A 17 19.14 -12.27 -1.64
N PHE A 18 20.32 -12.51 -2.18
CA PHE A 18 20.52 -12.88 -3.58
C PHE A 18 21.04 -14.31 -3.65
N ILE A 19 20.43 -15.11 -4.51
CA ILE A 19 20.84 -16.48 -4.77
C ILE A 19 21.26 -16.57 -6.24
N VAL A 20 22.45 -17.11 -6.50
CA VAL A 20 22.99 -17.34 -7.84
C VAL A 20 23.18 -18.83 -8.04
N ALA A 21 22.61 -19.35 -9.12
CA ALA A 21 22.86 -20.72 -9.58
C ALA A 21 23.57 -20.66 -10.94
N LEU A 22 24.79 -21.16 -10.98
CA LEU A 22 25.58 -21.31 -12.20
C LEU A 22 25.56 -22.76 -12.65
N LEU A 23 25.09 -23.01 -13.87
CA LEU A 23 25.06 -24.32 -14.48
C LEU A 23 26.22 -24.42 -15.47
N ALA A 24 26.89 -25.57 -15.47
CA ALA A 24 28.03 -25.86 -16.36
C ALA A 24 29.14 -24.78 -16.28
N CYS A 25 29.40 -24.25 -15.10
CA CYS A 25 30.37 -23.19 -14.88
C CYS A 25 31.78 -23.69 -14.66
N GLY A 26 32.51 -23.91 -15.72
CA GLY A 26 33.95 -24.18 -15.64
C GLY A 26 34.49 -25.15 -16.65
N TRP A 27 35.57 -24.76 -17.33
CA TRP A 27 36.41 -25.65 -18.09
C TRP A 27 37.30 -26.49 -17.15
N PRO A 28 37.69 -27.68 -17.51
CA PRO A 28 38.42 -28.61 -16.62
C PRO A 28 39.63 -28.01 -15.91
N ASN A 29 40.24 -26.97 -16.45
CA ASN A 29 41.47 -26.39 -15.94
C ASN A 29 41.35 -24.97 -15.37
N ASN A 30 40.15 -24.37 -15.34
CA ASN A 30 40.00 -23.01 -14.81
C ASN A 30 38.93 -22.95 -13.71
N LYS A 31 39.38 -22.92 -12.45
CA LYS A 31 38.51 -22.86 -11.25
C LYS A 31 38.05 -21.44 -10.89
N THR A 32 38.49 -20.40 -11.60
CA THR A 32 38.25 -19.00 -11.21
C THR A 32 37.00 -18.43 -11.84
N TYR A 33 36.55 -18.93 -12.99
CA TYR A 33 35.38 -18.36 -13.70
C TYR A 33 34.12 -18.35 -12.86
N LYS A 34 33.81 -19.41 -12.14
CA LYS A 34 32.63 -19.45 -11.27
C LYS A 34 32.60 -18.34 -10.25
N TRP A 35 33.73 -17.94 -9.68
CA TRP A 35 33.81 -16.85 -8.71
C TRP A 35 33.65 -15.50 -9.37
N ALA A 36 34.24 -15.31 -10.56
CA ALA A 36 34.11 -14.08 -11.32
C ALA A 36 32.68 -13.86 -11.77
N ASP A 37 32.01 -14.90 -12.27
CA ASP A 37 30.62 -14.81 -12.72
C ASP A 37 29.65 -14.63 -11.55
N THR A 38 29.86 -15.37 -10.44
CA THR A 38 29.10 -15.16 -9.21
C THR A 38 29.20 -13.72 -8.74
N LYS A 39 30.42 -13.15 -8.70
CA LYS A 39 30.64 -11.77 -8.29
C LYS A 39 29.90 -10.77 -9.20
N LYS A 40 29.96 -10.96 -10.52
CA LYS A 40 29.24 -10.11 -11.48
C LYS A 40 27.73 -10.14 -11.27
N LEU A 41 27.16 -11.36 -11.13
CA LEU A 41 25.72 -11.53 -10.93
C LEU A 41 25.26 -10.94 -9.59
N MET A 42 26.04 -11.16 -8.52
CA MET A 42 25.74 -10.56 -7.22
C MET A 42 25.82 -9.03 -7.26
N GLN A 43 26.85 -8.48 -7.92
CA GLN A 43 26.97 -7.02 -8.11
C GLN A 43 25.82 -6.46 -8.94
N TYR A 44 25.40 -7.15 -9.99
CA TYR A 44 24.23 -6.78 -10.79
C TYR A 44 22.98 -6.72 -9.91
N GLY A 45 22.70 -7.77 -9.12
CA GLY A 45 21.57 -7.81 -8.22
C GLY A 45 21.59 -6.64 -7.20
N ILE A 46 22.72 -6.42 -6.54
CA ILE A 46 22.88 -5.34 -5.54
C ILE A 46 22.69 -3.96 -6.17
N SER A 47 23.24 -3.74 -7.37
CA SER A 47 23.19 -2.43 -8.02
C SER A 47 21.82 -2.12 -8.64
N ARG A 48 21.10 -3.14 -9.13
CA ARG A 48 19.89 -2.98 -9.91
C ARG A 48 18.62 -2.99 -9.09
N PHE A 49 18.58 -3.78 -8.01
CA PHE A 49 17.38 -3.97 -7.22
C PHE A 49 17.43 -3.18 -5.91
N ARG A 50 16.26 -2.73 -5.46
CA ARG A 50 16.03 -2.14 -4.14
C ARG A 50 14.91 -2.86 -3.40
N LYS A 51 15.01 -2.92 -2.08
CA LYS A 51 13.93 -3.41 -1.22
C LYS A 51 12.98 -2.27 -0.94
N ILE A 52 11.70 -2.53 -1.00
CA ILE A 52 10.64 -1.62 -0.57
C ILE A 52 9.70 -2.34 0.38
N SER A 53 9.12 -1.60 1.30
CA SER A 53 7.98 -2.03 2.13
C SER A 53 6.75 -1.25 1.69
N LEU A 54 5.64 -1.93 1.45
CA LEU A 54 4.40 -1.25 1.05
C LEU A 54 3.85 -0.36 2.16
N ASP A 55 4.18 -0.63 3.43
CA ASP A 55 3.77 0.21 4.57
C ASP A 55 4.50 1.56 4.62
N GLU A 56 5.70 1.65 4.01
CA GLU A 56 6.50 2.87 3.97
C GLU A 56 6.11 3.81 2.81
N ILE A 57 5.24 3.36 1.91
CA ILE A 57 4.79 4.17 0.78
C ILE A 57 3.74 5.16 1.29
N GLU A 58 4.06 6.45 1.20
CA GLU A 58 3.15 7.53 1.59
C GLU A 58 1.93 7.58 0.66
N LEU A 59 0.75 7.68 1.26
CA LEU A 59 -0.50 7.88 0.53
C LEU A 59 -0.68 9.36 0.19
N ASP A 60 -1.24 9.64 -0.97
CA ASP A 60 -1.57 11.02 -1.36
C ASP A 60 -2.68 11.57 -0.46
N ALA A 61 -2.34 12.57 0.35
CA ALA A 61 -3.27 13.22 1.26
C ALA A 61 -4.47 13.87 0.54
N GLY A 62 -4.32 14.24 -0.75
CA GLY A 62 -5.41 14.79 -1.57
C GLY A 62 -6.46 13.75 -1.95
N GLU A 63 -6.02 12.54 -2.27
CA GLU A 63 -6.93 11.43 -2.62
C GLU A 63 -7.54 10.74 -1.38
N TYR A 64 -6.87 10.85 -0.23
CA TYR A 64 -7.28 10.30 1.06
C TYR A 64 -7.85 11.37 2.00
N ALA A 65 -8.50 12.40 1.47
CA ALA A 65 -9.12 13.46 2.22
C ALA A 65 -10.42 12.99 2.93
N PRO A 66 -10.86 13.68 4.01
CA PRO A 66 -12.16 13.43 4.62
C PRO A 66 -13.29 13.53 3.59
N VAL A 67 -14.24 12.61 3.64
CA VAL A 67 -15.34 12.51 2.68
C VAL A 67 -16.60 13.21 3.21
N GLN A 68 -17.28 13.97 2.34
CA GLN A 68 -18.53 14.62 2.67
C GLN A 68 -19.64 13.60 2.91
N VAL A 69 -20.40 13.78 4.00
CA VAL A 69 -21.59 12.99 4.33
C VAL A 69 -22.83 13.86 4.20
N VAL A 70 -23.61 13.59 3.16
CA VAL A 70 -24.87 14.29 2.86
C VAL A 70 -25.94 13.87 3.85
N ASP A 71 -26.78 14.82 4.26
CA ASP A 71 -27.84 14.63 5.27
C ASP A 71 -27.31 14.12 6.63
N GLY A 72 -26.03 14.36 6.93
CA GLY A 72 -25.41 14.04 8.21
C GLY A 72 -25.73 15.04 9.31
N GLN A 73 -25.88 14.57 10.55
CA GLN A 73 -26.01 15.42 11.73
C GLN A 73 -24.68 16.09 12.06
N GLY A 74 -24.60 17.42 11.87
CA GLY A 74 -23.45 18.23 12.26
C GLY A 74 -23.60 18.88 13.63
N THR A 75 -22.72 19.82 13.94
CA THR A 75 -22.82 20.64 15.16
C THR A 75 -23.86 21.73 15.01
N LYS A 76 -24.09 22.22 13.79
CA LYS A 76 -25.06 23.27 13.46
C LYS A 76 -25.94 22.86 12.27
N ILE A 77 -27.10 23.51 12.14
CA ILE A 77 -27.98 23.34 10.98
C ILE A 77 -27.29 23.96 9.76
N GLY A 78 -27.24 23.20 8.65
CA GLY A 78 -26.66 23.65 7.37
C GLY A 78 -25.14 23.54 7.30
N GLU A 79 -24.51 22.93 8.31
CA GLU A 79 -23.06 22.65 8.29
C GLU A 79 -22.75 21.48 7.35
N GLU A 80 -21.65 21.59 6.60
CA GLU A 80 -21.12 20.48 5.85
C GLU A 80 -20.47 19.46 6.80
N VAL A 81 -20.95 18.23 6.77
CA VAL A 81 -20.46 17.15 7.60
C VAL A 81 -19.50 16.31 6.80
N THR A 82 -18.35 16.04 7.36
CA THR A 82 -17.34 15.14 6.79
C THR A 82 -17.03 14.03 7.77
N THR A 83 -16.55 12.90 7.25
CA THR A 83 -16.01 11.79 8.05
C THR A 83 -14.58 11.50 7.65
N GLU A 84 -13.76 11.18 8.63
CA GLU A 84 -12.40 10.70 8.39
C GLU A 84 -12.42 9.26 7.86
N LEU A 85 -11.40 8.92 7.10
CA LEU A 85 -11.20 7.60 6.55
C LEU A 85 -10.16 6.83 7.37
N GLU A 86 -10.36 5.54 7.47
CA GLU A 86 -9.40 4.61 8.05
C GLU A 86 -8.97 3.60 6.99
N VAL A 87 -7.66 3.48 6.79
CA VAL A 87 -7.07 2.53 5.86
C VAL A 87 -6.63 1.31 6.64
N ALA A 88 -7.19 0.16 6.31
CA ALA A 88 -6.76 -1.10 6.92
C ALA A 88 -5.25 -1.31 6.71
N PRO A 89 -4.51 -1.84 7.70
CA PRO A 89 -3.10 -2.19 7.53
C PRO A 89 -2.96 -3.23 6.42
N VAL A 90 -1.80 -3.26 5.76
CA VAL A 90 -1.48 -4.36 4.84
C VAL A 90 -1.46 -5.65 5.67
N LYS A 91 -2.28 -6.64 5.29
CA LYS A 91 -2.46 -7.89 6.07
C LYS A 91 -1.18 -8.68 6.30
N GLU A 92 -0.22 -8.51 5.42
CA GLU A 92 1.13 -9.06 5.52
C GLU A 92 2.09 -7.92 5.23
N ASN A 93 3.16 -7.81 6.01
CA ASN A 93 4.22 -6.84 5.73
C ASN A 93 4.90 -7.26 4.42
N VAL A 94 4.37 -6.77 3.30
CA VAL A 94 4.83 -7.16 1.96
C VAL A 94 6.09 -6.39 1.66
N GLU A 95 7.21 -7.06 1.89
CA GLU A 95 8.53 -6.59 1.48
C GLU A 95 8.83 -7.13 0.08
N LEU A 96 9.10 -6.25 -0.85
CA LEU A 96 9.37 -6.58 -2.24
C LEU A 96 10.77 -6.14 -2.66
N LEU A 97 11.36 -6.90 -3.55
CA LEU A 97 12.59 -6.55 -4.24
C LEU A 97 12.24 -6.13 -5.67
N ILE A 98 12.30 -4.83 -5.95
CA ILE A 98 11.98 -4.26 -7.26
C ILE A 98 13.22 -3.68 -7.92
N GLU A 99 13.20 -3.50 -9.24
CA GLU A 99 14.24 -2.76 -9.93
C GLU A 99 14.22 -1.27 -9.51
N LYS A 100 15.37 -0.61 -9.52
CA LYS A 100 15.49 0.78 -9.05
C LYS A 100 14.74 1.79 -9.93
N ASP A 101 14.56 1.45 -11.20
CA ASP A 101 13.84 2.21 -12.21
C ASP A 101 12.33 1.91 -12.25
N GLN A 102 11.88 0.93 -11.47
CA GLN A 102 10.46 0.66 -11.28
C GLN A 102 9.90 1.48 -10.12
N GLU A 103 8.66 1.95 -10.30
CA GLU A 103 7.88 2.66 -9.29
C GLU A 103 6.57 1.94 -9.02
N VAL A 104 6.14 1.95 -7.76
CA VAL A 104 4.83 1.43 -7.38
C VAL A 104 3.82 2.54 -7.61
N HIS A 105 2.81 2.27 -8.41
CA HIS A 105 1.67 3.15 -8.62
C HIS A 105 0.56 2.81 -7.63
N ILE A 106 -0.14 3.85 -7.17
CA ILE A 106 -1.25 3.71 -6.24
C ILE A 106 -2.52 4.16 -6.94
N GLU A 107 -3.50 3.28 -7.01
CA GLU A 107 -4.84 3.60 -7.49
C GLU A 107 -5.82 3.70 -6.33
N TYR A 108 -6.58 4.79 -6.31
CA TYR A 108 -7.60 5.07 -5.30
C TYR A 108 -8.99 4.87 -5.91
N GLN A 109 -9.71 3.86 -5.45
CA GLN A 109 -11.10 3.62 -5.81
C GLN A 109 -11.98 3.91 -4.60
N LEU A 110 -12.15 5.20 -4.28
CA LEU A 110 -12.85 5.68 -3.10
C LEU A 110 -14.13 6.45 -3.49
N SER A 111 -15.19 6.26 -2.71
CA SER A 111 -16.40 7.08 -2.82
C SER A 111 -16.10 8.49 -2.33
N ARG A 112 -16.29 9.49 -3.19
CA ARG A 112 -16.05 10.91 -2.86
C ARG A 112 -17.19 11.56 -2.10
N LYS A 113 -18.33 10.88 -1.94
CA LYS A 113 -19.54 11.37 -1.28
C LYS A 113 -20.32 10.22 -0.67
N LEU A 114 -20.76 10.39 0.56
CA LEU A 114 -21.56 9.43 1.30
C LEU A 114 -22.91 10.04 1.66
N TYR A 115 -23.90 9.19 1.94
CA TYR A 115 -25.20 9.58 2.44
C TYR A 115 -25.41 9.03 3.84
N ALA A 116 -25.87 9.88 4.75
CA ALA A 116 -26.16 9.45 6.12
C ALA A 116 -27.36 8.48 6.15
N SER A 117 -27.38 7.48 7.03
CA SER A 117 -26.41 7.26 8.12
C SER A 117 -25.23 6.44 7.62
N VAL A 118 -24.04 6.76 8.11
CA VAL A 118 -22.85 5.95 7.94
C VAL A 118 -22.32 5.51 9.30
N THR A 119 -21.81 4.31 9.41
CA THR A 119 -21.33 3.72 10.65
C THR A 119 -19.81 3.51 10.58
N GLU A 120 -19.15 3.64 11.69
CA GLU A 120 -17.75 3.27 11.81
C GLU A 120 -17.52 1.84 11.26
N GLY A 121 -16.53 1.68 10.39
CA GLY A 121 -16.22 0.43 9.71
C GLY A 121 -16.97 0.23 8.38
N ASP A 122 -17.91 1.11 7.99
CA ASP A 122 -18.57 1.00 6.69
C ASP A 122 -17.54 1.11 5.55
N PHE A 123 -17.66 0.21 4.57
CA PHE A 123 -16.78 0.16 3.40
C PHE A 123 -16.99 1.36 2.48
N ILE A 124 -15.90 2.04 2.12
CA ILE A 124 -15.91 3.19 1.21
C ILE A 124 -15.26 2.86 -0.12
N GLY A 125 -14.27 1.99 -0.10
CA GLY A 125 -13.53 1.63 -1.29
C GLY A 125 -12.22 0.93 -0.97
N GLU A 126 -11.34 0.89 -1.96
CA GLU A 126 -10.04 0.24 -1.83
C GLU A 126 -8.91 1.07 -2.44
N ILE A 127 -7.72 0.86 -1.92
CA ILE A 127 -6.46 1.38 -2.43
C ILE A 127 -5.68 0.21 -2.98
N THR A 128 -5.29 0.26 -4.25
CA THR A 128 -4.58 -0.80 -4.95
C THR A 128 -3.14 -0.36 -5.24
N TYR A 129 -2.17 -1.17 -4.87
CA TYR A 129 -0.75 -0.98 -5.18
C TYR A 129 -0.40 -1.81 -6.40
N LEU A 130 0.18 -1.16 -7.41
CA LEU A 130 0.50 -1.74 -8.72
C LEU A 130 1.99 -1.60 -9.03
N LEU A 131 2.58 -2.64 -9.59
CA LEU A 131 3.90 -2.60 -10.22
C LEU A 131 3.75 -2.94 -11.70
N GLY A 132 3.74 -1.92 -12.54
CA GLY A 132 3.28 -2.07 -13.92
C GLY A 132 1.82 -2.52 -13.95
N ASP A 133 1.54 -3.68 -14.53
CA ASP A 133 0.19 -4.26 -14.61
C ASP A 133 -0.12 -5.26 -13.48
N GLU A 134 0.84 -5.51 -12.60
CA GLU A 134 0.70 -6.50 -11.51
C GLU A 134 0.19 -5.85 -10.23
N VAL A 135 -0.89 -6.41 -9.66
CA VAL A 135 -1.43 -5.99 -8.36
C VAL A 135 -0.59 -6.61 -7.25
N LEU A 136 0.10 -5.77 -6.49
CA LEU A 136 0.94 -6.19 -5.36
C LEU A 136 0.12 -6.41 -4.09
N ALA A 137 -0.77 -5.47 -3.79
CA ALA A 137 -1.62 -5.50 -2.60
C ALA A 137 -2.85 -4.62 -2.77
N LYS A 138 -3.88 -4.88 -1.97
CA LYS A 138 -5.06 -4.06 -1.82
C LYS A 138 -5.32 -3.75 -0.35
N ARG A 139 -5.68 -2.51 -0.06
CA ARG A 139 -6.07 -2.06 1.28
C ARG A 139 -7.51 -1.58 1.25
N VAL A 140 -8.29 -2.06 2.18
CA VAL A 140 -9.68 -1.63 2.35
C VAL A 140 -9.69 -0.28 3.08
N VAL A 141 -10.57 0.62 2.63
CA VAL A 141 -10.80 1.91 3.27
C VAL A 141 -12.21 1.93 3.84
N THR A 142 -12.31 2.33 5.11
CA THR A 142 -13.57 2.37 5.86
C THR A 142 -13.80 3.72 6.50
N VAL A 143 -15.04 3.96 6.92
CA VAL A 143 -15.43 5.13 7.73
C VAL A 143 -14.82 5.01 9.13
N LYS A 144 -14.18 6.07 9.61
CA LYS A 144 -13.61 6.13 10.95
C LYS A 144 -14.63 6.55 12.01
N ASN A 145 -15.61 7.40 11.66
CA ASN A 145 -16.56 7.98 12.61
C ASN A 145 -17.99 7.76 12.13
N THR A 146 -18.88 7.36 13.05
CA THR A 146 -20.30 7.22 12.76
C THR A 146 -20.96 8.59 12.60
N VAL A 147 -21.70 8.80 11.51
CA VAL A 147 -22.51 9.99 11.24
C VAL A 147 -23.97 9.59 11.09
N LYS A 148 -24.80 10.07 12.01
CA LYS A 148 -26.24 9.83 11.97
C LYS A 148 -26.93 10.71 10.92
N ARG A 149 -28.07 10.25 10.40
CA ARG A 149 -28.89 11.05 9.51
C ARG A 149 -29.64 12.14 10.26
N ILE A 150 -29.80 13.32 9.66
CA ILE A 150 -30.66 14.39 10.14
C ILE A 150 -32.08 13.84 10.27
N ASP A 151 -32.68 14.00 11.44
CA ASP A 151 -34.07 13.68 11.75
C ASP A 151 -34.81 14.86 12.37
N PHE A 152 -36.12 14.71 12.50
CA PHE A 152 -36.98 15.78 13.05
C PHE A 152 -36.56 16.18 14.47
N CYS A 153 -36.25 15.20 15.32
CA CYS A 153 -35.87 15.42 16.72
C CYS A 153 -34.58 16.24 16.81
N TRP A 154 -33.60 15.94 15.98
CA TRP A 154 -32.35 16.69 15.90
C TRP A 154 -32.60 18.13 15.42
N CYS A 155 -33.46 18.32 14.40
CA CYS A 155 -33.81 19.65 13.91
C CYS A 155 -34.46 20.50 15.02
N VAL A 156 -35.43 19.94 15.73
CA VAL A 156 -36.10 20.65 16.85
C VAL A 156 -35.11 21.03 17.94
N LYS A 157 -34.26 20.10 18.33
CA LYS A 157 -33.21 20.34 19.35
C LYS A 157 -32.27 21.47 18.92
N LYS A 158 -31.76 21.40 17.70
CA LYS A 158 -30.85 22.42 17.16
C LYS A 158 -31.51 23.79 17.00
N THR A 159 -32.77 23.81 16.63
CA THR A 159 -33.54 25.06 16.58
C THR A 159 -33.74 25.65 17.97
N ALA A 160 -34.06 24.83 18.97
CA ALA A 160 -34.21 25.31 20.34
C ALA A 160 -32.89 25.86 20.93
N GLU A 161 -31.74 25.29 20.56
CA GLU A 161 -30.41 25.80 20.96
C GLU A 161 -30.09 27.20 20.39
N LEU A 162 -30.77 27.62 19.31
CA LEU A 162 -30.61 28.95 18.73
C LEU A 162 -31.40 30.03 19.46
N PHE A 163 -32.39 29.67 20.28
CA PHE A 163 -33.21 30.57 21.06
C PHE A 163 -33.02 30.34 22.57
N PRO A 164 -31.84 30.72 23.13
CA PRO A 164 -31.65 30.61 24.56
C PRO A 164 -32.67 31.55 25.28
N MET A 165 -33.48 30.95 26.14
CA MET A 165 -34.34 31.73 27.06
C MET A 165 -33.49 32.32 28.17
#